data_f934322074b8cd40b0698dc4f52a58cd
#
_entry.id   f934322074b8cd40b0698dc4f52a58cd
#
_cell.length_a   1.000
_cell.length_b   1.000
_cell.length_c   1.000
_cell.angle_alpha   90.00
_cell.angle_beta   90.00
_cell.angle_gamma   90.00
#
_symmetry.space_group_name_H-M   'P 1'
#
loop_
_entity.id
_entity.type
_entity.pdbx_description
1 polymer ?
#
loop_
_entity_poly.entity_id
_entity_poly.type
_entity_poly.pdbx_seq_one_letter_code
_entity_poly.pdbx_strand_id
1 'polypeptide(L)'
;MFTIMFLLPAHADDLKGKPRIVDGDTIEIGGTKVRLHGIDAPESKQTCQKADGSDYYCGEMATFALAEIIETHWIICKGETVDRYKRRIAICFAGPYDINAEMVRRGWALAYRRYSKDYIDEEEDARGRGVGMWQGEFIKPWAWRRK
;
A
#
# COMPACT_ATOMS: atom_id res chain seq x y z
N MET A 1 -37.26 14.92 -34.56
CA MET A 1 -36.00 14.15 -34.60
C MET A 1 -35.28 14.45 -33.29
N PHE A 2 -35.44 13.59 -32.28
CA PHE A 2 -34.80 13.77 -30.99
C PHE A 2 -33.42 13.10 -31.01
N THR A 3 -32.36 13.91 -30.89
CA THR A 3 -30.98 13.41 -30.76
C THR A 3 -30.77 12.96 -29.31
N ILE A 4 -30.71 11.66 -29.08
CA ILE A 4 -30.33 11.10 -27.77
C ILE A 4 -28.82 11.25 -27.63
N MET A 5 -28.42 12.19 -26.81
CA MET A 5 -27.04 12.41 -26.45
C MET A 5 -26.66 11.36 -25.40
N PHE A 6 -25.94 10.33 -25.78
CA PHE A 6 -25.34 9.37 -24.83
C PHE A 6 -24.22 10.06 -24.06
N LEU A 7 -24.49 10.42 -22.81
CA LEU A 7 -23.45 10.80 -21.87
C LEU A 7 -22.65 9.52 -21.53
N LEU A 8 -21.44 9.41 -22.10
CA LEU A 8 -20.49 8.41 -21.63
C LEU A 8 -20.11 8.72 -20.18
N PRO A 9 -20.06 7.73 -19.28
CA PRO A 9 -19.58 7.97 -17.93
C PRO A 9 -18.14 8.47 -17.99
N ALA A 10 -17.91 9.64 -17.42
CA ALA A 10 -16.54 10.14 -17.24
C ALA A 10 -15.81 9.23 -16.25
N HIS A 11 -14.93 8.38 -16.74
CA HIS A 11 -14.01 7.68 -15.87
C HIS A 11 -13.03 8.70 -15.29
N ALA A 12 -12.81 8.62 -13.96
CA ALA A 12 -11.77 9.43 -13.35
C ALA A 12 -10.43 9.04 -13.96
N ASP A 13 -9.66 10.04 -14.38
CA ASP A 13 -8.32 9.81 -14.93
C ASP A 13 -7.40 9.15 -13.89
N ASP A 14 -6.47 8.31 -14.36
CA ASP A 14 -5.41 7.77 -13.54
C ASP A 14 -4.61 8.92 -12.90
N LEU A 15 -4.27 8.75 -11.63
CA LEU A 15 -3.43 9.71 -10.93
C LEU A 15 -1.97 9.42 -11.21
N LYS A 16 -1.24 10.40 -11.75
CA LYS A 16 0.15 10.24 -12.19
C LYS A 16 1.04 11.32 -11.60
N GLY A 17 2.25 10.96 -11.24
CA GLY A 17 3.24 11.93 -10.79
C GLY A 17 4.34 11.33 -9.93
N LYS A 18 5.21 12.21 -9.43
CA LYS A 18 6.19 11.86 -8.40
C LYS A 18 5.54 11.95 -7.03
N PRO A 19 5.49 10.86 -6.27
CA PRO A 19 4.83 10.86 -4.98
C PRO A 19 5.71 11.42 -3.87
N ARG A 20 5.06 11.98 -2.85
CA ARG A 20 5.59 12.11 -1.50
C ARG A 20 5.10 10.90 -0.69
N ILE A 21 5.99 10.26 0.03
CA ILE A 21 5.65 9.11 0.86
C ILE A 21 5.15 9.60 2.22
N VAL A 22 3.97 9.13 2.63
CA VAL A 22 3.37 9.45 3.93
C VAL A 22 3.75 8.38 4.96
N ASP A 23 3.51 7.11 4.62
CA ASP A 23 3.89 5.92 5.40
C ASP A 23 3.95 4.69 4.47
N GLY A 24 4.00 3.49 5.03
CA GLY A 24 4.20 2.26 4.25
C GLY A 24 3.05 1.86 3.32
N ASP A 25 1.89 2.51 3.40
CA ASP A 25 0.74 2.21 2.54
C ASP A 25 -0.01 3.45 2.04
N THR A 26 0.56 4.62 2.23
CA THR A 26 -0.04 5.89 1.81
C THR A 26 1.00 6.79 1.17
N ILE A 27 0.67 7.29 -0.01
CA ILE A 27 1.47 8.27 -0.75
C ILE A 27 0.62 9.50 -1.08
N GLU A 28 1.25 10.56 -1.55
CA GLU A 28 0.57 11.78 -2.01
C GLU A 28 1.12 12.19 -3.36
N ILE A 29 0.26 12.39 -4.33
CA ILE A 29 0.58 12.84 -5.68
C ILE A 29 -0.20 14.12 -5.97
N GLY A 30 0.52 15.23 -6.19
CA GLY A 30 -0.12 16.49 -6.54
C GLY A 30 -1.18 16.97 -5.53
N GLY A 31 -0.95 16.76 -4.24
CA GLY A 31 -1.88 17.13 -3.17
C GLY A 31 -2.99 16.09 -2.89
N THR A 32 -3.10 15.04 -3.71
CA THR A 32 -4.07 13.96 -3.50
C THR A 32 -3.42 12.81 -2.74
N LYS A 33 -3.97 12.47 -1.56
CA LYS A 33 -3.54 11.29 -0.82
C LYS A 33 -4.10 10.03 -1.45
N VAL A 34 -3.24 9.03 -1.60
CA VAL A 34 -3.57 7.71 -2.14
C VAL A 34 -3.28 6.66 -1.10
N ARG A 35 -4.30 5.89 -0.75
CA ARG A 35 -4.19 4.69 0.08
C ARG A 35 -4.00 3.49 -0.82
N LEU A 36 -2.92 2.76 -0.66
CA LEU A 36 -2.64 1.57 -1.47
C LEU A 36 -3.69 0.49 -1.18
N HIS A 37 -4.40 0.09 -2.24
CA HIS A 37 -5.49 -0.88 -2.17
C HIS A 37 -5.02 -2.24 -1.67
N GLY A 38 -5.83 -2.87 -0.81
CA GLY A 38 -5.72 -4.29 -0.48
C GLY A 38 -4.57 -4.68 0.45
N ILE A 39 -3.79 -3.71 0.93
CA ILE A 39 -2.67 -3.94 1.84
C ILE A 39 -2.81 -3.10 3.11
N ASP A 40 -2.12 -3.51 4.17
CA ASP A 40 -2.03 -2.76 5.42
C ASP A 40 -0.60 -2.84 5.95
N ALA A 41 0.08 -1.72 5.96
CA ALA A 41 1.44 -1.59 6.46
C ALA A 41 1.44 -1.24 7.96
N PRO A 42 2.51 -1.56 8.69
CA PRO A 42 2.60 -1.15 10.08
C PRO A 42 2.57 0.37 10.21
N GLU A 43 1.96 0.84 11.29
CA GLU A 43 1.87 2.27 11.60
C GLU A 43 3.27 2.88 11.76
N SER A 44 3.42 4.17 11.47
CA SER A 44 4.73 4.85 11.47
C SER A 44 5.53 4.64 12.75
N LYS A 45 4.85 4.56 13.89
CA LYS A 45 5.47 4.35 15.22
C LYS A 45 5.41 2.91 15.70
N GLN A 46 4.91 2.01 14.88
CA GLN A 46 4.76 0.61 15.28
C GLN A 46 6.13 -0.04 15.42
N THR A 47 6.27 -0.83 16.48
CA THR A 47 7.43 -1.70 16.70
C THR A 47 7.06 -3.15 16.45
N CYS A 48 8.04 -3.92 15.99
CA CYS A 48 7.98 -5.36 15.79
C CYS A 48 9.21 -6.00 16.41
N GLN A 49 9.27 -7.31 16.45
CA GLN A 49 10.41 -8.06 17.02
C GLN A 49 11.19 -8.76 15.91
N LYS A 50 12.52 -8.69 16.00
CA LYS A 50 13.42 -9.49 15.19
C LYS A 50 13.39 -10.94 15.64
N ALA A 51 14.06 -11.82 14.88
CA ALA A 51 14.19 -13.24 15.23
C ALA A 51 14.82 -13.47 16.61
N ASP A 52 15.71 -12.60 17.06
CA ASP A 52 16.34 -12.65 18.38
C ASP A 52 15.49 -12.06 19.53
N GLY A 53 14.28 -11.60 19.21
CA GLY A 53 13.35 -11.00 20.18
C GLY A 53 13.57 -9.51 20.45
N SER A 54 14.59 -8.88 19.87
CA SER A 54 14.82 -7.43 20.00
C SER A 54 13.79 -6.64 19.21
N ASP A 55 13.42 -5.46 19.73
CA ASP A 55 12.47 -4.56 19.08
C ASP A 55 13.13 -3.74 17.96
N TYR A 56 12.34 -3.40 16.95
CA TYR A 56 12.72 -2.47 15.90
C TYR A 56 11.49 -1.71 15.37
N TYR A 57 11.71 -0.57 14.76
CA TYR A 57 10.63 0.26 14.19
C TYR A 57 10.23 -0.26 12.82
N CYS A 58 9.32 -1.24 12.79
CA CYS A 58 8.85 -1.82 11.53
C CYS A 58 8.02 -0.84 10.69
N GLY A 59 7.34 0.11 11.32
CA GLY A 59 6.63 1.18 10.59
C GLY A 59 7.58 2.06 9.78
N GLU A 60 8.73 2.44 10.33
CA GLU A 60 9.77 3.16 9.60
C GLU A 60 10.35 2.32 8.47
N MET A 61 10.61 1.04 8.73
CA MET A 61 11.15 0.11 7.72
C MET A 61 10.18 -0.06 6.55
N ALA A 62 8.88 -0.10 6.80
CA ALA A 62 7.86 -0.15 5.76
C ALA A 62 7.88 1.13 4.91
N THR A 63 8.02 2.29 5.53
CA THR A 63 8.15 3.57 4.83
C THR A 63 9.40 3.61 3.95
N PHE A 64 10.54 3.16 4.45
CA PHE A 64 11.77 3.04 3.65
C PHE A 64 11.63 2.05 2.51
N ALA A 65 10.98 0.91 2.74
CA ALA A 65 10.75 -0.08 1.69
C ALA A 65 9.91 0.50 0.55
N LEU A 66 8.86 1.25 0.87
CA LEU A 66 8.06 1.93 -0.14
C LEU A 66 8.89 2.96 -0.92
N ALA A 67 9.75 3.72 -0.23
CA ALA A 67 10.67 4.66 -0.87
C ALA A 67 11.62 3.95 -1.83
N GLU A 68 12.17 2.80 -1.45
CA GLU A 68 13.05 2.00 -2.31
C GLU A 68 12.33 1.47 -3.55
N ILE A 69 11.09 1.00 -3.41
CA ILE A 69 10.30 0.51 -4.54
C ILE A 69 10.01 1.63 -5.54
N ILE A 70 9.67 2.80 -5.03
CA ILE A 70 9.32 3.97 -5.85
C ILE A 70 10.56 4.62 -6.47
N GLU A 71 11.65 4.73 -5.69
CA GLU A 71 12.87 5.44 -6.10
C GLU A 71 12.56 6.82 -6.67
N THR A 72 12.93 7.05 -7.94
CA THR A 72 12.68 8.30 -8.68
C THR A 72 11.62 8.14 -9.77
N HIS A 73 10.90 7.01 -9.77
CA HIS A 73 9.92 6.72 -10.81
C HIS A 73 8.70 7.65 -10.73
N TRP A 74 8.13 7.94 -11.88
CA TRP A 74 6.77 8.41 -11.99
C TRP A 74 5.84 7.25 -11.66
N ILE A 75 4.87 7.53 -10.80
CA ILE A 75 3.92 6.52 -10.34
C ILE A 75 2.58 6.75 -11.05
N ILE A 76 1.94 5.66 -11.45
CA ILE A 76 0.60 5.66 -12.00
C ILE A 76 -0.30 4.90 -11.02
N CYS A 77 -1.31 5.57 -10.49
CA CYS A 77 -2.28 4.99 -9.57
C CYS A 77 -3.64 4.86 -10.24
N LYS A 78 -4.20 3.66 -10.22
CA LYS A 78 -5.49 3.31 -10.82
C LYS A 78 -6.50 2.95 -9.74
N GLY A 79 -7.62 3.63 -9.71
CA GLY A 79 -8.71 3.43 -8.77
C GLY A 79 -9.51 4.70 -8.60
N GLU A 80 -10.82 4.58 -8.45
CA GLU A 80 -11.76 5.70 -8.39
C GLU A 80 -12.40 5.88 -7.01
N THR A 81 -12.32 4.85 -6.15
CA THR A 81 -12.93 4.88 -4.82
C THR A 81 -12.19 5.86 -3.92
N VAL A 82 -12.95 6.63 -3.15
CA VAL A 82 -12.43 7.56 -2.14
C VAL A 82 -12.94 7.10 -0.78
N ASP A 83 -12.04 7.00 0.19
CA ASP A 83 -12.41 6.60 1.55
C ASP A 83 -12.95 7.77 2.37
N ARG A 84 -13.41 7.47 3.59
CA ARG A 84 -13.96 8.48 4.52
C ARG A 84 -12.95 9.56 4.94
N TYR A 85 -11.65 9.31 4.74
CA TYR A 85 -10.57 10.27 5.00
C TYR A 85 -10.17 11.07 3.77
N LYS A 86 -10.95 10.99 2.69
CA LYS A 86 -10.72 11.63 1.40
C LYS A 86 -9.44 11.15 0.68
N ARG A 87 -8.98 9.94 1.00
CA ARG A 87 -7.88 9.30 0.27
C ARG A 87 -8.44 8.49 -0.89
N ARG A 88 -7.79 8.61 -2.03
CA ARG A 88 -8.10 7.77 -3.19
C ARG A 88 -7.53 6.38 -2.95
N ILE A 89 -8.35 5.35 -3.05
CA ILE A 89 -7.89 3.96 -2.93
C ILE A 89 -7.49 3.47 -4.31
N ALA A 90 -6.25 3.03 -4.47
CA ALA A 90 -5.72 2.67 -5.77
C ALA A 90 -4.66 1.58 -5.72
N ILE A 91 -4.50 0.90 -6.87
CA ILE A 91 -3.34 0.09 -7.18
C ILE A 91 -2.36 0.99 -7.91
N CYS A 92 -1.14 1.09 -7.40
CA CYS A 92 -0.12 1.98 -7.93
C CYS A 92 1.04 1.20 -8.58
N PHE A 93 1.57 1.74 -9.66
CA PHE A 93 2.59 1.10 -10.47
C PHE A 93 3.82 2.01 -10.62
N ALA A 94 4.99 1.41 -10.44
CA ALA A 94 6.29 1.97 -10.83
C ALA A 94 6.77 1.22 -12.08
N GLY A 95 6.56 1.81 -13.26
CA GLY A 95 6.75 1.06 -14.52
C GLY A 95 5.85 -0.17 -14.57
N PRO A 96 6.38 -1.38 -14.80
CA PRO A 96 5.59 -2.62 -14.84
C PRO A 96 5.27 -3.20 -13.45
N TYR A 97 5.83 -2.64 -12.38
CA TYR A 97 5.74 -3.21 -11.03
C TYR A 97 4.53 -2.69 -10.27
N ASP A 98 3.68 -3.60 -9.80
CA ASP A 98 2.62 -3.33 -8.82
C ASP A 98 3.28 -3.05 -7.46
N ILE A 99 3.24 -1.79 -7.03
CA ILE A 99 3.84 -1.33 -5.76
C ILE A 99 3.16 -2.00 -4.57
N ASN A 100 1.83 -2.17 -4.64
CA ASN A 100 1.05 -2.79 -3.58
C ASN A 100 1.52 -4.25 -3.38
N ALA A 101 1.66 -5.00 -4.46
CA ALA A 101 2.17 -6.37 -4.43
C ALA A 101 3.60 -6.44 -3.91
N GLU A 102 4.47 -5.53 -4.32
CA GLU A 102 5.87 -5.50 -3.89
C GLU A 102 6.01 -5.25 -2.39
N MET A 103 5.19 -4.37 -1.81
CA MET A 103 5.19 -4.13 -0.36
C MET A 103 4.85 -5.40 0.42
N VAL A 104 3.88 -6.18 -0.05
CA VAL A 104 3.50 -7.45 0.57
C VAL A 104 4.58 -8.52 0.34
N ARG A 105 5.09 -8.65 -0.88
CA ARG A 105 6.12 -9.63 -1.23
C ARG A 105 7.42 -9.42 -0.45
N ARG A 106 7.78 -8.18 -0.16
CA ARG A 106 8.94 -7.84 0.70
C ARG A 106 8.66 -7.99 2.20
N GLY A 107 7.43 -8.30 2.57
CA GLY A 107 7.02 -8.51 3.96
C GLY A 107 6.83 -7.23 4.77
N TRP A 108 6.69 -6.07 4.12
CA TRP A 108 6.50 -4.78 4.80
C TRP A 108 5.07 -4.28 4.80
N ALA A 109 4.15 -5.08 4.28
CA ALA A 109 2.71 -4.91 4.42
C ALA A 109 2.04 -6.28 4.44
N LEU A 110 0.87 -6.35 5.04
CA LEU A 110 0.02 -7.56 5.02
C LEU A 110 -1.07 -7.41 3.97
N ALA A 111 -1.51 -8.54 3.41
CA ALA A 111 -2.76 -8.60 2.65
C ALA A 111 -3.92 -8.22 3.58
N TYR A 112 -4.66 -7.17 3.23
CA TYR A 112 -5.77 -6.74 4.07
C TYR A 112 -7.05 -7.46 3.67
N ARG A 113 -7.19 -8.70 4.11
CA ARG A 113 -8.21 -9.66 3.69
C ARG A 113 -9.64 -9.20 3.94
N ARG A 114 -9.85 -8.26 4.84
CA ARG A 114 -11.16 -7.64 5.08
C ARG A 114 -11.68 -6.90 3.84
N TYR A 115 -10.77 -6.35 3.03
CA TYR A 115 -11.12 -5.50 1.89
C TYR A 115 -10.78 -6.12 0.54
N SER A 116 -9.82 -7.06 0.48
CA SER A 116 -9.35 -7.63 -0.77
C SER A 116 -8.66 -8.96 -0.55
N LYS A 117 -8.73 -9.83 -1.56
CA LYS A 117 -7.98 -11.09 -1.63
C LYS A 117 -6.82 -11.02 -2.62
N ASP A 118 -6.56 -9.86 -3.21
CA ASP A 118 -5.65 -9.70 -4.34
C ASP A 118 -4.20 -10.03 -4.01
N TYR A 119 -3.76 -9.87 -2.75
CA TYR A 119 -2.36 -9.99 -2.34
C TYR A 119 -2.08 -11.15 -1.38
N ILE A 120 -2.98 -12.11 -1.29
CA ILE A 120 -2.81 -13.28 -0.40
C ILE A 120 -1.62 -14.13 -0.82
N ASP A 121 -1.42 -14.34 -2.12
CA ASP A 121 -0.31 -15.16 -2.62
C ASP A 121 1.05 -14.52 -2.32
N GLU A 122 1.16 -13.20 -2.45
CA GLU A 122 2.36 -12.43 -2.10
C GLU A 122 2.66 -12.50 -0.61
N GLU A 123 1.62 -12.48 0.24
CA GLU A 123 1.77 -12.62 1.69
C GLU A 123 2.27 -14.02 2.06
N GLU A 124 1.68 -15.06 1.48
CA GLU A 124 2.11 -16.45 1.72
C GLU A 124 3.58 -16.67 1.29
N ASP A 125 3.98 -16.10 0.16
CA ASP A 125 5.37 -16.13 -0.29
C ASP A 125 6.30 -15.42 0.71
N ALA A 126 5.98 -14.20 1.12
CA ALA A 126 6.77 -13.43 2.09
C ALA A 126 6.90 -14.16 3.43
N ARG A 127 5.79 -14.71 3.92
CA ARG A 127 5.74 -15.50 5.15
C ARG A 127 6.64 -16.73 5.06
N GLY A 128 6.57 -17.46 3.96
CA GLY A 128 7.38 -18.67 3.75
C GLY A 128 8.88 -18.37 3.69
N ARG A 129 9.26 -17.19 3.18
CA ARG A 129 10.66 -16.75 3.11
C ARG A 129 11.16 -16.07 4.39
N GLY A 130 10.27 -15.72 5.31
CA GLY A 130 10.62 -15.04 6.56
C GLY A 130 11.20 -13.64 6.35
N VAL A 131 10.73 -12.90 5.36
CA VAL A 131 11.23 -11.56 5.01
C VAL A 131 10.41 -10.45 5.66
N GLY A 132 11.02 -9.29 5.83
CA GLY A 132 10.37 -8.13 6.42
C GLY A 132 9.90 -8.40 7.84
N MET A 133 8.65 -8.11 8.15
CA MET A 133 8.05 -8.38 9.46
C MET A 133 8.00 -9.88 9.80
N TRP A 134 8.00 -10.74 8.80
CA TRP A 134 7.98 -12.20 8.98
C TRP A 134 9.29 -12.79 9.52
N GLN A 135 10.32 -11.98 9.69
CA GLN A 135 11.57 -12.40 10.35
C GLN A 135 11.41 -12.67 11.84
N GLY A 136 10.39 -12.14 12.47
CA GLY A 136 10.11 -12.30 13.90
C GLY A 136 8.63 -12.14 14.19
N GLU A 137 8.30 -11.70 15.40
CA GLU A 137 6.90 -11.53 15.81
C GLU A 137 6.45 -10.08 15.67
N PHE A 138 5.19 -9.91 15.36
CA PHE A 138 4.56 -8.60 15.23
C PHE A 138 3.06 -8.66 15.51
N ILE A 139 2.52 -7.52 15.88
CA ILE A 139 1.06 -7.33 15.97
C ILE A 139 0.60 -6.84 14.59
N LYS A 140 -0.48 -7.42 14.09
CA LYS A 140 -1.05 -6.99 12.81
C LYS A 140 -1.39 -5.49 12.84
N PRO A 141 -1.10 -4.72 11.79
CA PRO A 141 -1.29 -3.26 11.80
C PRO A 141 -2.70 -2.82 12.25
N TRP A 142 -3.73 -3.48 11.76
CA TRP A 142 -5.11 -3.16 12.17
C TRP A 142 -5.41 -3.47 13.65
N ALA A 143 -4.72 -4.41 14.26
CA ALA A 143 -4.82 -4.69 15.69
C ALA A 143 -3.99 -3.70 16.52
N TRP A 144 -2.83 -3.29 16.01
CA TRP A 144 -2.01 -2.24 16.65
C TRP A 144 -2.79 -0.93 16.80
N ARG A 145 -3.53 -0.51 15.78
CA ARG A 145 -4.35 0.73 15.82
C ARG A 145 -5.46 0.73 16.87
N ARG A 146 -5.86 -0.45 17.35
CA ARG A 146 -6.92 -0.60 18.36
C ARG A 146 -6.42 -0.65 19.81
N LYS A 147 -5.13 -0.52 20.04
CA LYS A 147 -4.53 -0.52 21.37
C LYS A 147 -4.81 0.77 22.13
#